data_e034aa725b95a732b06260b817e4d108
#
_entry.id   e034aa725b95a732b06260b817e4d108
#
_cell.length_a   1.000
_cell.length_b   1.000
_cell.length_c   1.000
_cell.angle_alpha   90.00
_cell.angle_beta   90.00
_cell.angle_gamma   90.00
#
_symmetry.space_group_name_H-M   'P 1'
#
loop_
_entity.id
_entity.type
_entity.pdbx_description
1 polymer ?
#
loop_
_entity_poly.entity_id
_entity_poly.type
_entity_poly.pdbx_seq_one_letter_code
_entity_poly.pdbx_strand_id
1 'polypeptide(L)'
;MTIDEIRDNFALLDDWDDRYRYVIELGRTLDPMPEAEHSAANKVQGCASQVWLSKQLDRSGGEPQLNYLGDSDAHIVRGLIAILLTLYSGRTPKHILETDALALFDELGFREHLTPQRSNGLRSMVERIRSDARGALATAS
;
A
#
# COMPACT_ATOMS: atom_id res chain seq x y z
N MET A 1 9.07 1.49 10.59
CA MET A 1 8.23 0.29 10.78
C MET A 1 8.51 -0.71 9.67
N THR A 2 8.53 -1.99 10.01
CA THR A 2 8.79 -3.07 9.06
C THR A 2 7.61 -4.02 8.98
N ILE A 3 7.57 -4.84 7.93
CA ILE A 3 6.54 -5.87 7.80
C ILE A 3 6.64 -6.89 8.93
N ASP A 4 7.84 -7.22 9.38
CA ASP A 4 8.02 -8.16 10.50
C ASP A 4 7.43 -7.61 11.80
N GLU A 5 7.57 -6.31 12.05
CA GLU A 5 6.93 -5.67 13.19
C GLU A 5 5.41 -5.73 13.11
N ILE A 6 4.84 -5.55 11.90
CA ILE A 6 3.40 -5.67 11.69
C ILE A 6 2.94 -7.10 11.95
N ARG A 7 3.66 -8.11 11.46
CA ARG A 7 3.36 -9.51 11.72
C ARG A 7 3.38 -9.82 13.22
N ASP A 8 4.42 -9.35 13.91
CA ASP A 8 4.58 -9.59 15.35
C ASP A 8 3.44 -8.94 16.13
N ASN A 9 3.07 -7.73 15.78
CA ASN A 9 1.98 -7.02 16.46
C ASN A 9 0.63 -7.70 16.19
N PHE A 10 0.38 -8.18 14.98
CA PHE A 10 -0.83 -8.96 14.68
C PHE A 10 -0.88 -10.24 15.50
N ALA A 11 0.25 -10.90 15.69
CA ALA A 11 0.32 -12.14 16.48
C ALA A 11 -0.05 -11.91 17.95
N LEU A 12 0.19 -10.70 18.47
CA LEU A 12 -0.14 -10.34 19.84
C LEU A 12 -1.62 -9.97 20.03
N LEU A 13 -2.34 -9.72 18.95
CA LEU A 13 -3.74 -9.30 18.98
C LEU A 13 -4.64 -10.48 18.60
N ASP A 14 -5.44 -10.96 19.55
CA ASP A 14 -6.29 -12.14 19.34
C ASP A 14 -7.64 -11.78 18.71
N ASP A 15 -8.09 -10.54 18.90
CA ASP A 15 -9.41 -10.07 18.50
C ASP A 15 -9.29 -9.20 17.24
N TRP A 16 -10.19 -9.43 16.27
CA TRP A 16 -10.21 -8.63 15.05
C TRP A 16 -10.59 -7.18 15.27
N ASP A 17 -11.40 -6.88 16.30
CA ASP A 17 -11.66 -5.48 16.66
C ASP A 17 -10.36 -4.76 17.03
N ASP A 18 -9.49 -5.41 17.78
CA ASP A 18 -8.19 -4.85 18.15
C ASP A 18 -7.25 -4.76 16.94
N ARG A 19 -7.29 -5.74 16.04
CA ARG A 19 -6.51 -5.71 14.79
C ARG A 19 -6.97 -4.57 13.89
N TYR A 20 -8.28 -4.34 13.76
CA TYR A 20 -8.79 -3.20 12.98
C TYR A 20 -8.33 -1.87 13.58
N ARG A 21 -8.38 -1.73 14.90
CA ARG A 21 -7.85 -0.52 15.55
C ARG A 21 -6.39 -0.31 15.26
N TYR A 22 -5.61 -1.37 15.33
CA TYR A 22 -4.19 -1.32 15.01
C TYR A 22 -3.97 -0.87 13.55
N VAL A 23 -4.73 -1.42 12.61
CA VAL A 23 -4.64 -1.02 11.20
C VAL A 23 -4.98 0.47 11.03
N ILE A 24 -6.03 0.94 11.69
CA ILE A 24 -6.39 2.37 11.66
C ILE A 24 -5.26 3.22 12.23
N GLU A 25 -4.62 2.80 13.31
CA GLU A 25 -3.47 3.49 13.87
C GLU A 25 -2.29 3.53 12.90
N LEU A 26 -2.04 2.45 12.17
CA LEU A 26 -1.02 2.44 11.11
C LEU A 26 -1.31 3.49 10.05
N GLY A 27 -2.57 3.68 9.70
CA GLY A 27 -2.97 4.69 8.72
C GLY A 27 -2.62 6.11 9.16
N ARG A 28 -2.55 6.37 10.45
CA ARG A 28 -2.16 7.68 10.99
C ARG A 28 -0.67 7.95 10.84
N THR A 29 0.13 6.93 10.57
CA THR A 29 1.58 7.07 10.36
C THR A 29 1.95 7.45 8.94
N LEU A 30 0.97 7.48 8.01
CA LEU A 30 1.22 7.88 6.63
C LEU A 30 1.71 9.34 6.60
N ASP A 31 2.74 9.58 5.78
CA ASP A 31 3.19 10.94 5.52
C ASP A 31 2.06 11.73 4.84
N PRO A 32 1.89 13.01 5.19
CA PRO A 32 0.86 13.83 4.59
C PRO A 32 1.02 13.92 3.07
N MET A 33 -0.09 13.76 2.34
CA MET A 33 -0.09 13.95 0.89
C MET A 33 -0.48 15.40 0.61
N PRO A 34 0.35 16.17 -0.14
CA PRO A 34 -0.03 17.52 -0.54
C PRO A 34 -1.35 17.52 -1.30
N GLU A 35 -2.16 18.56 -1.11
CA GLU A 35 -3.47 18.62 -1.75
C GLU A 35 -3.39 18.51 -3.27
N ALA A 36 -2.37 19.11 -3.88
CA ALA A 36 -2.14 19.02 -5.31
C ALA A 36 -1.94 17.59 -5.81
N GLU A 37 -1.50 16.68 -4.94
CA GLU A 37 -1.29 15.27 -5.28
C GLU A 37 -2.59 14.45 -5.22
N HIS A 38 -3.67 14.99 -4.66
CA HIS A 38 -5.01 14.39 -4.72
C HIS A 38 -5.64 14.64 -6.09
N SER A 39 -4.97 14.22 -7.14
CA SER A 39 -5.33 14.47 -8.52
C SER A 39 -6.01 13.24 -9.15
N ALA A 40 -6.65 13.47 -10.29
CA ALA A 40 -7.24 12.38 -11.06
C ALA A 40 -6.18 11.36 -11.53
N ALA A 41 -4.97 11.84 -11.85
CA ALA A 41 -3.87 10.97 -12.29
C ALA A 41 -3.41 10.03 -11.18
N ASN A 42 -3.46 10.48 -9.92
CA ASN A 42 -3.04 9.69 -8.77
C ASN A 42 -4.17 8.87 -8.17
N LYS A 43 -5.41 9.12 -8.58
CA LYS A 43 -6.56 8.39 -8.05
C LYS A 43 -6.55 6.95 -8.56
N VAL A 44 -6.69 6.01 -7.64
CA VAL A 44 -6.76 4.58 -7.96
C VAL A 44 -8.21 4.23 -8.28
N GLN A 45 -8.45 3.69 -9.47
CA GLN A 45 -9.76 3.26 -9.90
C GLN A 45 -10.10 1.89 -9.31
N GLY A 46 -11.40 1.59 -9.19
CA GLY A 46 -11.84 0.30 -8.69
C GLY A 46 -11.99 0.21 -7.18
N CYS A 47 -11.85 1.33 -6.47
CA CYS A 47 -12.03 1.41 -5.03
C CYS A 47 -13.36 2.07 -4.69
N ALA A 48 -14.08 1.52 -3.69
CA ALA A 48 -15.32 2.13 -3.20
C ALA A 48 -15.04 3.44 -2.48
N SER A 49 -13.99 3.49 -1.65
CA SER A 49 -13.49 4.73 -1.05
C SER A 49 -12.58 5.44 -2.03
N GLN A 50 -12.38 6.74 -1.82
CA GLN A 50 -11.38 7.47 -2.61
C GLN A 50 -9.99 7.07 -2.13
N VAL A 51 -9.12 6.73 -3.08
CA VAL A 51 -7.73 6.33 -2.82
C VAL A 51 -6.84 7.04 -3.82
N TRP A 52 -5.75 7.63 -3.31
CA TRP A 52 -4.71 8.25 -4.13
C TRP A 52 -3.36 7.63 -3.80
N LEU A 53 -2.58 7.36 -4.85
CA LEU A 53 -1.19 6.92 -4.74
C LEU A 53 -0.34 7.83 -5.62
N SER A 54 0.58 8.55 -4.99
CA SER A 54 1.53 9.43 -5.68
C SER A 54 2.88 8.75 -5.70
N LYS A 55 3.45 8.59 -6.89
CA LYS A 55 4.75 7.94 -7.07
C LYS A 55 5.83 8.95 -7.39
N GLN A 56 7.04 8.64 -6.94
CA GLN A 56 8.23 9.38 -7.33
C GLN A 56 9.36 8.38 -7.58
N LEU A 57 9.97 8.45 -8.76
CA LEU A 57 11.11 7.60 -9.09
C LEU A 57 12.38 8.29 -8.61
N ASP A 58 13.07 7.66 -7.65
CA ASP A 58 14.30 8.16 -7.07
C ASP A 58 15.48 7.42 -7.69
N ARG A 59 16.32 8.16 -8.43
CA ARG A 59 17.51 7.63 -9.10
C ARG A 59 18.81 7.97 -8.38
N SER A 60 18.74 8.59 -7.20
CA SER A 60 19.93 9.12 -6.52
C SER A 60 20.84 8.04 -5.95
N GLY A 61 20.34 6.85 -5.69
CA GLY A 61 21.08 5.76 -5.05
C GLY A 61 21.62 4.69 -5.98
N GLY A 62 21.72 4.95 -7.30
CA GLY A 62 22.16 3.96 -8.28
C GLY A 62 21.00 3.29 -8.97
N GLU A 63 20.45 2.21 -8.39
CA GLU A 63 19.23 1.60 -8.93
C GLU A 63 18.02 2.48 -8.60
N PRO A 64 17.15 2.74 -9.60
CA PRO A 64 15.94 3.50 -9.35
C PRO A 64 15.04 2.82 -8.31
N GLN A 65 14.46 3.61 -7.42
CA GLN A 65 13.49 3.16 -6.42
C GLN A 65 12.19 3.93 -6.60
N LEU A 66 11.07 3.26 -6.36
CA LEU A 66 9.76 3.92 -6.37
C LEU A 66 9.37 4.28 -4.94
N ASN A 67 9.20 5.57 -4.69
CA ASN A 67 8.71 6.09 -3.42
C ASN A 67 7.25 6.50 -3.59
N TYR A 68 6.43 6.19 -2.59
CA TYR A 68 4.99 6.44 -2.64
C TYR A 68 4.52 7.28 -1.47
N LEU A 69 3.57 8.17 -1.77
CA LEU A 69 2.66 8.72 -0.77
C LEU A 69 1.28 8.13 -1.06
N GLY A 70 0.51 7.89 -0.02
CA GLY A 70 -0.84 7.35 -0.16
C GLY A 70 -1.82 8.04 0.77
N ASP A 71 -3.07 8.15 0.33
CA ASP A 71 -4.14 8.73 1.12
C ASP A 71 -5.49 8.15 0.74
N SER A 72 -6.44 8.27 1.63
CA SER A 72 -7.83 7.84 1.42
C SER A 72 -8.75 8.62 2.33
N ASP A 73 -10.04 8.70 1.95
CA ASP A 73 -11.07 9.27 2.80
C ASP A 73 -11.60 8.28 3.87
N ALA A 74 -11.14 7.02 3.84
CA ALA A 74 -11.55 6.00 4.82
C ALA A 74 -10.36 5.61 5.71
N HIS A 75 -10.55 5.64 7.03
CA HIS A 75 -9.47 5.39 7.99
C HIS A 75 -8.90 3.96 7.88
N ILE A 76 -9.74 2.96 7.70
CA ILE A 76 -9.27 1.58 7.55
C ILE A 76 -8.48 1.41 6.25
N VAL A 77 -8.89 2.07 5.18
CA VAL A 77 -8.18 2.02 3.89
C VAL A 77 -6.82 2.69 4.01
N ARG A 78 -6.72 3.80 4.75
CA ARG A 78 -5.42 4.43 5.03
C ARG A 78 -4.49 3.45 5.74
N GLY A 79 -5.01 2.65 6.65
CA GLY A 79 -4.23 1.61 7.32
C GLY A 79 -3.75 0.52 6.38
N LEU A 80 -4.61 0.08 5.46
CA LEU A 80 -4.21 -0.89 4.43
C LEU A 80 -3.13 -0.31 3.51
N ILE A 81 -3.25 0.98 3.17
CA ILE A 81 -2.22 1.68 2.40
C ILE A 81 -0.90 1.70 3.18
N ALA A 82 -0.94 1.98 4.48
CA ALA A 82 0.28 2.00 5.31
C ALA A 82 1.01 0.66 5.27
N ILE A 83 0.29 -0.45 5.36
CA ILE A 83 0.87 -1.79 5.25
C ILE A 83 1.47 -1.99 3.85
N LEU A 84 0.72 -1.64 2.82
CA LEU A 84 1.14 -1.82 1.44
C LEU A 84 2.40 -1.01 1.12
N LEU A 85 2.46 0.25 1.58
CA LEU A 85 3.62 1.10 1.35
C LEU A 85 4.83 0.67 2.19
N THR A 86 4.61 0.08 3.36
CA THR A 86 5.70 -0.51 4.14
C THR A 86 6.38 -1.63 3.34
N LEU A 87 5.59 -2.37 2.56
CA LEU A 87 6.10 -3.47 1.74
C LEU A 87 6.78 -2.97 0.46
N TYR A 88 6.21 -1.96 -0.20
CA TYR A 88 6.57 -1.59 -1.57
C TYR A 88 7.34 -0.26 -1.71
N SER A 89 7.06 0.73 -0.87
CA SER A 89 7.68 2.05 -1.04
C SER A 89 9.17 2.00 -0.76
N GLY A 90 9.97 2.71 -1.58
CA GLY A 90 11.42 2.72 -1.43
C GLY A 90 12.10 1.47 -1.99
N ARG A 91 11.40 0.67 -2.78
CA ARG A 91 11.97 -0.54 -3.40
C ARG A 91 12.20 -0.34 -4.88
N THR A 92 13.08 -1.18 -5.45
CA THR A 92 13.28 -1.18 -6.90
C THR A 92 12.06 -1.74 -7.62
N PRO A 93 11.79 -1.33 -8.86
CA PRO A 93 10.70 -1.92 -9.65
C PRO A 93 10.76 -3.45 -9.74
N LYS A 94 11.96 -4.01 -9.89
CA LYS A 94 12.15 -5.46 -9.93
C LYS A 94 11.69 -6.12 -8.62
N HIS A 95 12.10 -5.55 -7.48
CA HIS A 95 11.72 -6.07 -6.17
C HIS A 95 10.21 -6.02 -5.98
N ILE A 96 9.57 -4.93 -6.39
CA ILE A 96 8.11 -4.78 -6.32
C ILE A 96 7.42 -5.90 -7.10
N LEU A 97 7.88 -6.18 -8.33
CA LEU A 97 7.28 -7.21 -9.17
C LEU A 97 7.53 -8.63 -8.66
N GLU A 98 8.57 -8.85 -7.88
CA GLU A 98 8.90 -10.13 -7.26
C GLU A 98 8.21 -10.34 -5.91
N THR A 99 7.52 -9.32 -5.37
CA THR A 99 6.92 -9.34 -4.04
C THR A 99 5.40 -9.46 -4.14
N ASP A 100 4.84 -10.50 -3.54
CA ASP A 100 3.40 -10.77 -3.57
C ASP A 100 2.72 -10.13 -2.36
N ALA A 101 2.16 -8.93 -2.56
CA ALA A 101 1.47 -8.23 -1.49
C ALA A 101 0.18 -8.92 -1.07
N LEU A 102 -0.55 -9.50 -2.02
CA LEU A 102 -1.82 -10.18 -1.70
C LEU A 102 -1.57 -11.40 -0.80
N ALA A 103 -0.45 -12.09 -0.99
CA ALA A 103 -0.07 -13.19 -0.11
C ALA A 103 0.18 -12.72 1.32
N LEU A 104 0.81 -11.54 1.48
CA LEU A 104 0.99 -10.95 2.80
C LEU A 104 -0.35 -10.64 3.48
N PHE A 105 -1.29 -10.03 2.76
CA PHE A 105 -2.60 -9.71 3.33
C PHE A 105 -3.39 -10.97 3.68
N ASP A 106 -3.27 -12.04 2.89
CA ASP A 106 -3.85 -13.34 3.22
C ASP A 106 -3.21 -13.93 4.49
N GLU A 107 -1.90 -13.84 4.60
CA GLU A 107 -1.16 -14.29 5.79
C GLU A 107 -1.62 -13.55 7.05
N LEU A 108 -1.89 -12.26 6.94
CA LEU A 108 -2.40 -11.44 8.06
C LEU A 108 -3.88 -11.71 8.37
N GLY A 109 -4.57 -12.51 7.56
CA GLY A 109 -5.96 -12.89 7.80
C GLY A 109 -7.00 -12.00 7.15
N PHE A 110 -6.61 -11.08 6.30
CA PHE A 110 -7.55 -10.12 5.71
C PHE A 110 -8.50 -10.74 4.69
N ARG A 111 -8.17 -11.90 4.11
CA ARG A 111 -9.05 -12.55 3.13
C ARG A 111 -10.47 -12.70 3.67
N GLU A 112 -10.61 -13.09 4.94
CA GLU A 112 -11.89 -13.37 5.59
C GLU A 112 -12.45 -12.17 6.36
N HIS A 113 -11.68 -11.09 6.45
CA HIS A 113 -12.01 -9.94 7.30
C HIS A 113 -12.09 -8.61 6.58
N LEU A 114 -12.12 -8.63 5.24
CA LEU A 114 -12.43 -7.48 4.43
C LEU A 114 -13.71 -7.72 3.64
N THR A 115 -14.51 -6.67 3.47
CA THR A 115 -15.65 -6.74 2.56
C THR A 115 -15.16 -6.98 1.13
N PRO A 116 -16.01 -7.54 0.23
CA PRO A 116 -15.61 -7.69 -1.18
C PRO A 116 -15.16 -6.39 -1.83
N GLN A 117 -15.80 -5.26 -1.49
CA GLN A 117 -15.43 -3.95 -2.03
C GLN A 117 -14.03 -3.53 -1.59
N ARG A 118 -13.68 -3.76 -0.31
CA ARG A 118 -12.34 -3.46 0.19
C ARG A 118 -11.28 -4.39 -0.37
N SER A 119 -11.59 -5.66 -0.53
CA SER A 119 -10.69 -6.62 -1.17
C SER A 119 -10.41 -6.23 -2.62
N ASN A 120 -11.44 -5.81 -3.36
CA ASN A 120 -11.27 -5.33 -4.74
C ASN A 120 -10.43 -4.06 -4.78
N GLY A 121 -10.67 -3.13 -3.85
CA GLY A 121 -9.87 -1.91 -3.73
C GLY A 121 -8.40 -2.20 -3.45
N LEU A 122 -8.14 -3.16 -2.56
CA LEU A 122 -6.77 -3.57 -2.25
C LEU A 122 -6.07 -4.14 -3.50
N ARG A 123 -6.75 -5.00 -4.25
CA ARG A 123 -6.21 -5.53 -5.51
C ARG A 123 -5.93 -4.43 -6.51
N SER A 124 -6.80 -3.44 -6.60
CA SER A 124 -6.60 -2.29 -7.49
C SER A 124 -5.36 -1.48 -7.09
N MET A 125 -5.14 -1.26 -5.79
CA MET A 125 -3.94 -0.59 -5.30
C MET A 125 -2.67 -1.37 -5.64
N VAL A 126 -2.68 -2.68 -5.39
CA VAL A 126 -1.54 -3.56 -5.70
C VAL A 126 -1.23 -3.51 -7.20
N GLU A 127 -2.26 -3.65 -8.04
CA GLU A 127 -2.08 -3.62 -9.48
C GLU A 127 -1.56 -2.27 -9.98
N ARG A 128 -2.01 -1.17 -9.37
CA ARG A 128 -1.51 0.17 -9.72
C ARG A 128 0.00 0.27 -9.46
N ILE A 129 0.46 -0.19 -8.31
CA ILE A 129 1.88 -0.14 -7.96
C ILE A 129 2.68 -1.06 -8.88
N ARG A 130 2.19 -2.26 -9.16
CA ARG A 130 2.86 -3.19 -10.07
C ARG A 130 2.91 -2.66 -11.49
N SER A 131 1.84 -2.01 -11.96
CA SER A 131 1.83 -1.34 -13.26
C SER A 131 2.87 -0.23 -13.34
N ASP A 132 2.99 0.57 -12.28
CA ASP A 132 4.02 1.62 -12.18
C ASP A 132 5.42 1.01 -12.24
N ALA A 133 5.64 -0.12 -11.57
CA ALA A 133 6.93 -0.81 -11.57
C ALA A 133 7.27 -1.34 -12.97
N ARG A 134 6.30 -1.93 -13.67
CA ARG A 134 6.50 -2.38 -15.06
C ARG A 134 6.86 -1.22 -15.99
N GLY A 135 6.15 -0.10 -15.81
CA GLY A 135 6.43 1.11 -16.59
C GLY A 135 7.83 1.66 -16.34
N ALA A 136 8.25 1.66 -15.07
CA ALA A 136 9.60 2.12 -14.71
C ALA A 136 10.70 1.23 -15.30
N LEU A 137 10.50 -0.09 -15.32
CA LEU A 137 11.45 -1.01 -15.96
C LEU A 137 11.53 -0.80 -17.46
N ALA A 138 10.38 -0.56 -18.12
CA ALA A 138 10.35 -0.33 -19.56
C ALA A 138 11.11 0.94 -19.96
N THR A 139 11.07 1.98 -19.12
CA THR A 139 11.76 3.26 -19.40
C THR A 139 13.21 3.28 -18.95
N ALA A 140 13.62 2.35 -18.09
CA ALA A 140 14.98 2.27 -17.56
C ALA A 140 15.94 1.51 -18.46
N SER A 141 15.43 0.82 -19.47
CA SER A 141 16.24 0.03 -20.40
C SER A 141 16.89 0.86 -21.50
#